data_ce31fd6e8396e5a8af6fc0a366ebbcad
#
_entry.id   ce31fd6e8396e5a8af6fc0a366ebbcad
#
_cell.length_a   1.000
_cell.length_b   1.000
_cell.length_c   1.000
_cell.angle_alpha   90.00
_cell.angle_beta   90.00
_cell.angle_gamma   90.00
#
_symmetry.space_group_name_H-M   'P 1'
#
loop_
_entity.id
_entity.type
_entity.pdbx_description
1 polymer ?
#
loop_
_entity_poly.entity_id
_entity_poly.type
_entity_poly.pdbx_seq_one_letter_code
_entity_poly.pdbx_strand_id
1 'polypeptide(L)'
;MKVVRLTQDHVFKPFDCGESDLNEFLLHDAKLYAKGLLAVTYVIEDDDSTVAFFSLSNDRISLLESDKATWRRIRNSFPHRKHRSDYPAVKIGRLGVNANSQHQHIGTDILDFVKQTFITNNRTGCCFVTVDALRSAVSFYESNGFKPLRKINEGDTVPMYYDLTQLI
;
A
#
# COMPACT_ATOMS: atom_id res chain seq x y z
N MET A 1 -1.43 -13.56 -16.15
CA MET A 1 -1.34 -12.25 -15.50
C MET A 1 0.12 -11.80 -15.41
N LYS A 2 0.39 -10.56 -15.70
CA LYS A 2 1.74 -9.98 -15.67
C LYS A 2 1.73 -8.70 -14.84
N VAL A 3 2.68 -8.55 -13.93
CA VAL A 3 2.90 -7.30 -13.17
C VAL A 3 3.86 -6.44 -13.97
N VAL A 4 3.45 -5.22 -14.30
CA VAL A 4 4.22 -4.27 -15.09
C VAL A 4 4.35 -2.95 -14.35
N ARG A 5 5.57 -2.43 -14.23
CA ARG A 5 5.79 -1.07 -13.75
C ARG A 5 5.30 -0.08 -14.80
N LEU A 6 4.45 0.85 -14.39
CA LEU A 6 3.90 1.87 -15.27
C LEU A 6 5.00 2.78 -15.82
N THR A 7 5.05 2.93 -17.13
CA THR A 7 5.92 3.88 -17.85
C THR A 7 5.09 4.98 -18.50
N GLN A 8 5.76 6.05 -18.96
CA GLN A 8 5.06 7.14 -19.66
C GLN A 8 4.38 6.68 -20.97
N ASP A 9 5.00 5.71 -21.64
CA ASP A 9 4.51 5.17 -22.93
C ASP A 9 3.47 4.06 -22.78
N HIS A 10 3.14 3.66 -21.52
CA HIS A 10 2.18 2.60 -21.28
C HIS A 10 0.81 2.95 -21.85
N VAL A 11 0.22 2.02 -22.59
CA VAL A 11 -1.16 2.14 -23.10
C VAL A 11 -2.08 1.35 -22.16
N PHE A 12 -2.98 2.06 -21.50
CA PHE A 12 -3.91 1.43 -20.59
C PHE A 12 -4.92 0.55 -21.30
N LYS A 13 -5.13 -0.64 -20.80
CA LYS A 13 -6.26 -1.49 -21.13
C LYS A 13 -7.49 -1.09 -20.33
N PRO A 14 -8.70 -1.51 -20.72
CA PRO A 14 -9.92 -1.20 -19.97
C PRO A 14 -9.81 -1.55 -18.48
N PHE A 15 -10.24 -0.61 -17.64
CA PHE A 15 -10.22 -0.77 -16.18
C PHE A 15 -11.39 -0.03 -15.55
N ASP A 16 -12.10 -0.72 -14.68
CA ASP A 16 -13.12 -0.15 -13.79
C ASP A 16 -13.19 -1.00 -12.51
N CYS A 17 -12.84 -0.40 -11.38
CA CYS A 17 -12.91 -1.06 -10.07
C CYS A 17 -14.19 -0.71 -9.27
N GLY A 18 -15.08 0.10 -9.84
CA GLY A 18 -16.28 0.58 -9.17
C GLY A 18 -16.09 1.83 -8.31
N GLU A 19 -14.84 2.30 -8.13
CA GLU A 19 -14.49 3.50 -7.38
C GLU A 19 -13.93 4.56 -8.35
N SER A 20 -14.67 5.65 -8.55
CA SER A 20 -14.31 6.69 -9.54
C SER A 20 -12.93 7.30 -9.28
N ASP A 21 -12.61 7.61 -8.01
CA ASP A 21 -11.33 8.21 -7.64
C ASP A 21 -10.14 7.30 -7.96
N LEU A 22 -10.29 5.99 -7.80
CA LEU A 22 -9.26 5.02 -8.15
C LEU A 22 -9.12 4.86 -9.67
N ASN A 23 -10.24 4.84 -10.38
CA ASN A 23 -10.24 4.79 -11.84
C ASN A 23 -9.56 6.03 -12.45
N GLU A 24 -9.94 7.22 -11.98
CA GLU A 24 -9.35 8.48 -12.43
C GLU A 24 -7.87 8.57 -12.11
N PHE A 25 -7.46 8.17 -10.90
CA PHE A 25 -6.04 8.13 -10.54
C PHE A 25 -5.25 7.28 -11.54
N LEU A 26 -5.67 6.05 -11.81
CA LEU A 26 -4.94 5.17 -12.74
C LEU A 26 -4.83 5.79 -14.13
N LEU A 27 -5.96 6.26 -14.68
CA LEU A 27 -6.05 6.67 -16.08
C LEU A 27 -5.44 8.06 -16.34
N HIS A 28 -5.48 8.97 -15.35
CA HIS A 28 -5.09 10.36 -15.55
C HIS A 28 -3.90 10.80 -14.68
N ASP A 29 -3.80 10.36 -13.43
CA ASP A 29 -2.83 10.89 -12.47
C ASP A 29 -1.58 10.03 -12.30
N ALA A 30 -1.67 8.71 -12.45
CA ALA A 30 -0.58 7.79 -12.15
C ALA A 30 0.72 8.10 -12.91
N LYS A 31 0.62 8.47 -14.18
CA LYS A 31 1.78 8.87 -15.00
C LYS A 31 2.37 10.21 -14.56
N LEU A 32 1.52 11.15 -14.14
CA LEU A 32 1.96 12.45 -13.60
C LEU A 32 2.69 12.28 -12.28
N TYR A 33 2.17 11.41 -11.40
CA TYR A 33 2.82 11.04 -10.13
C TYR A 33 4.19 10.39 -10.37
N ALA A 34 4.29 9.48 -11.35
CA ALA A 34 5.56 8.87 -11.71
C ALA A 34 6.56 9.89 -12.26
N LYS A 35 6.12 10.82 -13.13
CA LYS A 35 6.95 11.91 -13.68
C LYS A 35 7.42 12.87 -12.59
N GLY A 36 6.56 13.16 -11.62
CA GLY A 36 6.90 14.02 -10.46
C GLY A 36 7.67 13.29 -9.35
N LEU A 37 8.01 12.01 -9.51
CA LEU A 37 8.67 11.17 -8.49
C LEU A 37 7.88 11.06 -7.18
N LEU A 38 6.56 11.23 -7.23
CA LEU A 38 5.67 11.17 -6.07
C LEU A 38 5.28 9.73 -5.71
N ALA A 39 5.09 8.89 -6.72
CA ALA A 39 4.77 7.48 -6.53
C ALA A 39 5.21 6.63 -7.73
N VAL A 40 5.38 5.35 -7.49
CA VAL A 40 5.57 4.33 -8.53
C VAL A 40 4.30 3.49 -8.59
N THR A 41 3.72 3.37 -9.78
CA THR A 41 2.52 2.56 -10.01
C THR A 41 2.87 1.28 -10.76
N TYR A 42 2.24 0.20 -10.36
CA TYR A 42 2.28 -1.10 -11.00
C TYR A 42 0.89 -1.47 -11.49
N VAL A 43 0.82 -2.01 -12.69
CA VAL A 43 -0.41 -2.55 -13.26
C VAL A 43 -0.28 -4.07 -13.43
N ILE A 44 -1.38 -4.77 -13.20
CA ILE A 44 -1.51 -6.20 -13.42
C ILE A 44 -2.45 -6.37 -14.59
N GLU A 45 -1.98 -7.00 -15.65
CA GLU A 45 -2.71 -7.12 -16.90
C GLU A 45 -2.85 -8.57 -17.33
N ASP A 46 -3.96 -8.86 -17.98
CA ASP A 46 -4.16 -10.02 -18.84
C ASP A 46 -4.17 -9.58 -20.32
N ASP A 47 -4.63 -10.42 -21.22
CA ASP A 47 -4.62 -10.11 -22.65
C ASP A 47 -5.62 -9.00 -23.02
N ASP A 48 -6.71 -8.86 -22.29
CA ASP A 48 -7.85 -8.02 -22.65
C ASP A 48 -8.05 -6.80 -21.76
N SER A 49 -7.57 -6.85 -20.49
CA SER A 49 -7.88 -5.83 -19.48
C SER A 49 -6.73 -5.55 -18.50
N THR A 50 -6.81 -4.40 -17.85
CA THR A 50 -6.10 -4.16 -16.60
C THR A 50 -6.88 -4.82 -15.47
N VAL A 51 -6.31 -5.84 -14.86
CA VAL A 51 -6.93 -6.65 -13.80
C VAL A 51 -6.89 -5.92 -12.46
N ALA A 52 -5.76 -5.26 -12.16
CA ALA A 52 -5.57 -4.51 -10.95
C ALA A 52 -4.42 -3.50 -11.09
N PHE A 53 -4.33 -2.60 -10.13
CA PHE A 53 -3.16 -1.74 -9.99
C PHE A 53 -2.90 -1.40 -8.52
N PHE A 54 -1.67 -1.00 -8.23
CA PHE A 54 -1.30 -0.40 -6.96
C PHE A 54 -0.19 0.62 -7.12
N SER A 55 -0.15 1.60 -6.24
CA SER A 55 0.89 2.63 -6.22
C SER A 55 1.64 2.63 -4.90
N LEU A 56 2.94 2.87 -4.95
CA LEU A 56 3.84 2.88 -3.81
C LEU A 56 4.56 4.22 -3.71
N SER A 57 4.69 4.73 -2.51
CA SER A 57 5.50 5.90 -2.17
C SER A 57 6.26 5.67 -0.87
N ASN A 58 7.28 6.50 -0.62
CA ASN A 58 7.96 6.50 0.67
C ASN A 58 7.04 7.04 1.76
N ASP A 59 7.20 6.47 2.96
CA ASP A 59 6.44 6.88 4.15
C ASP A 59 7.27 6.68 5.42
N ARG A 60 6.70 7.04 6.54
CA ARG A 60 7.22 6.75 7.88
C ARG A 60 6.08 6.53 8.86
N ILE A 61 6.35 5.77 9.91
CA ILE A 61 5.51 5.73 11.10
C ILE A 61 6.17 6.61 12.16
N SER A 62 5.44 7.57 12.71
CA SER A 62 5.93 8.51 13.70
C SER A 62 5.17 8.44 15.02
N LEU A 63 5.87 8.86 16.10
CA LEU A 63 5.25 9.01 17.43
C LEU A 63 4.05 9.96 17.41
N LEU A 64 4.13 11.03 16.63
CA LEU A 64 3.08 12.06 16.57
C LEU A 64 1.79 11.58 15.92
N GLU A 65 1.89 10.61 15.01
CA GLU A 65 0.76 10.09 14.23
C GLU A 65 0.18 8.79 14.80
N SER A 66 0.83 8.23 15.83
CA SER A 66 0.46 6.97 16.46
C SER A 66 -0.14 7.21 17.84
N ASP A 67 -1.08 6.37 18.25
CA ASP A 67 -1.45 6.36 19.66
C ASP A 67 -0.33 5.77 20.54
N LYS A 68 -0.33 6.12 21.83
CA LYS A 68 0.75 5.76 22.77
C LYS A 68 0.96 4.24 22.90
N ALA A 69 -0.12 3.46 22.86
CA ALA A 69 -0.04 2.01 23.01
C ALA A 69 0.56 1.36 21.76
N THR A 70 0.13 1.79 20.58
CA THR A 70 0.66 1.33 19.31
C THR A 70 2.13 1.71 19.16
N TRP A 71 2.49 2.96 19.47
CA TRP A 71 3.88 3.40 19.43
C TRP A 71 4.79 2.59 20.36
N ARG A 72 4.34 2.33 21.59
CA ARG A 72 5.10 1.50 22.55
C ARG A 72 5.34 0.09 22.00
N ARG A 73 4.33 -0.51 21.36
CA ARG A 73 4.44 -1.85 20.75
C ARG A 73 5.46 -1.83 19.60
N ILE A 74 5.35 -0.86 18.70
CA ILE A 74 6.29 -0.69 17.58
C ILE A 74 7.71 -0.51 18.09
N ARG A 75 7.91 0.42 19.00
CA ARG A 75 9.23 0.68 19.57
C ARG A 75 9.86 -0.54 20.24
N ASN A 76 9.05 -1.32 20.94
CA ASN A 76 9.52 -2.50 21.68
C ASN A 76 9.85 -3.70 20.76
N SER A 77 9.42 -3.68 19.49
CA SER A 77 9.77 -4.72 18.51
C SER A 77 11.18 -4.59 17.94
N PHE A 78 11.86 -3.47 18.20
CA PHE A 78 13.22 -3.22 17.68
C PHE A 78 14.28 -3.32 18.79
N PRO A 79 15.51 -3.78 18.48
CA PRO A 79 16.64 -3.78 19.41
C PRO A 79 17.07 -2.35 19.73
N HIS A 80 17.30 -2.04 21.02
CA HIS A 80 17.22 -0.68 21.52
C HIS A 80 18.44 -0.12 22.15
N ARG A 81 19.32 0.44 21.38
CA ARG A 81 20.26 1.40 21.99
C ARG A 81 19.94 2.86 21.65
N LYS A 82 19.17 3.08 20.58
CA LYS A 82 18.75 4.43 20.17
C LYS A 82 17.26 4.43 19.85
N HIS A 83 16.50 5.12 20.66
CA HIS A 83 15.10 5.37 20.35
C HIS A 83 14.98 6.31 19.16
N ARG A 84 14.15 5.93 18.19
CA ARG A 84 13.82 6.75 17.03
C ARG A 84 12.47 7.44 17.26
N SER A 85 12.31 8.61 16.68
CA SER A 85 11.01 9.32 16.61
C SER A 85 10.15 8.85 15.45
N ASP A 86 10.76 8.14 14.51
CA ASP A 86 10.11 7.60 13.31
C ASP A 86 10.80 6.34 12.80
N TYR A 87 10.07 5.54 12.05
CA TYR A 87 10.54 4.32 11.40
C TYR A 87 10.19 4.34 9.91
N PRO A 88 11.11 3.88 9.03
CA PRO A 88 10.89 3.90 7.59
C PRO A 88 9.78 2.94 7.18
N ALA A 89 8.95 3.40 6.27
CA ALA A 89 7.83 2.64 5.72
C ALA A 89 7.70 2.86 4.21
N VAL A 90 6.99 1.96 3.57
CA VAL A 90 6.43 2.15 2.23
C VAL A 90 4.92 2.27 2.34
N LYS A 91 4.34 3.23 1.65
CA LYS A 91 2.89 3.44 1.62
C LYS A 91 2.28 2.86 0.35
N ILE A 92 1.24 2.06 0.51
CA ILE A 92 0.32 1.76 -0.57
C ILE A 92 -0.64 2.94 -0.67
N GLY A 93 -0.38 3.83 -1.63
CA GLY A 93 -1.18 5.04 -1.81
C GLY A 93 -2.52 4.77 -2.48
N ARG A 94 -2.54 3.80 -3.40
CA ARG A 94 -3.74 3.35 -4.13
C ARG A 94 -3.64 1.86 -4.37
N LEU A 95 -4.77 1.19 -4.31
CA LEU A 95 -4.94 -0.21 -4.71
C LEU A 95 -6.35 -0.38 -5.26
N GLY A 96 -6.47 -0.82 -6.50
CA GLY A 96 -7.76 -1.09 -7.15
C GLY A 96 -7.74 -2.41 -7.90
N VAL A 97 -8.82 -3.18 -7.79
CA VAL A 97 -9.04 -4.43 -8.51
C VAL A 97 -10.26 -4.26 -9.40
N ASN A 98 -10.11 -4.58 -10.70
CA ASN A 98 -11.20 -4.51 -11.67
C ASN A 98 -12.43 -5.27 -11.14
N ALA A 99 -13.61 -4.68 -11.29
CA ALA A 99 -14.86 -5.21 -10.75
C ALA A 99 -15.12 -6.68 -11.16
N ASN A 100 -14.74 -7.04 -12.40
CA ASN A 100 -14.87 -8.40 -12.91
C ASN A 100 -13.87 -9.41 -12.30
N SER A 101 -12.85 -8.92 -11.61
CA SER A 101 -11.77 -9.71 -11.00
C SER A 101 -11.77 -9.64 -9.47
N GLN A 102 -12.71 -8.93 -8.86
CA GLN A 102 -12.88 -8.88 -7.40
C GLN A 102 -13.27 -10.26 -6.85
N HIS A 103 -13.02 -10.45 -5.56
CA HIS A 103 -13.28 -11.72 -4.84
C HIS A 103 -12.47 -12.94 -5.33
N GLN A 104 -11.42 -12.72 -6.11
CA GLN A 104 -10.49 -13.75 -6.61
C GLN A 104 -9.13 -13.71 -5.90
N HIS A 105 -9.06 -13.16 -4.71
CA HIS A 105 -7.84 -12.99 -3.90
C HIS A 105 -6.74 -12.10 -4.50
N ILE A 106 -6.97 -11.43 -5.61
CA ILE A 106 -5.98 -10.59 -6.29
C ILE A 106 -5.43 -9.48 -5.38
N GLY A 107 -6.31 -8.85 -4.59
CA GLY A 107 -5.87 -7.85 -3.60
C GLY A 107 -4.91 -8.42 -2.55
N THR A 108 -5.17 -9.62 -2.06
CA THR A 108 -4.29 -10.34 -1.13
C THR A 108 -2.95 -10.66 -1.78
N ASP A 109 -2.96 -11.17 -3.01
CA ASP A 109 -1.74 -11.48 -3.77
C ASP A 109 -0.88 -10.23 -3.99
N ILE A 110 -1.51 -9.07 -4.23
CA ILE A 110 -0.81 -7.78 -4.32
C ILE A 110 -0.14 -7.43 -3.00
N LEU A 111 -0.85 -7.54 -1.87
CA LEU A 111 -0.28 -7.25 -0.55
C LEU A 111 0.90 -8.17 -0.24
N ASP A 112 0.79 -9.45 -0.55
CA ASP A 112 1.88 -10.40 -0.35
C ASP A 112 3.06 -10.11 -1.28
N PHE A 113 2.82 -9.74 -2.53
CA PHE A 113 3.86 -9.29 -3.45
C PHE A 113 4.60 -8.06 -2.91
N VAL A 114 3.88 -7.06 -2.42
CA VAL A 114 4.49 -5.85 -1.81
C VAL A 114 5.34 -6.24 -0.61
N LYS A 115 4.81 -7.01 0.33
CA LYS A 115 5.54 -7.48 1.53
C LYS A 115 6.82 -8.21 1.12
N GLN A 116 6.75 -9.18 0.21
CA GLN A 116 7.90 -9.95 -0.25
C GLN A 116 8.94 -9.08 -0.95
N THR A 117 8.53 -8.13 -1.77
CA THR A 117 9.44 -7.21 -2.45
C THR A 117 10.31 -6.44 -1.46
N PHE A 118 9.73 -5.97 -0.35
CA PHE A 118 10.45 -5.15 0.61
C PHE A 118 11.28 -5.95 1.63
N ILE A 119 11.07 -7.23 1.79
CA ILE A 119 11.96 -8.08 2.60
C ILE A 119 13.08 -8.75 1.80
N THR A 120 12.89 -8.98 0.49
CA THR A 120 13.88 -9.70 -0.34
C THR A 120 14.72 -8.78 -1.22
N ASN A 121 14.14 -7.73 -1.78
CA ASN A 121 14.79 -6.79 -2.70
C ASN A 121 14.77 -5.35 -2.19
N ASN A 122 14.89 -5.18 -0.90
CA ASN A 122 14.84 -3.90 -0.24
C ASN A 122 16.12 -3.09 -0.55
N ARG A 123 16.02 -2.07 -1.37
CA ARG A 123 17.15 -1.18 -1.72
C ARG A 123 17.44 -0.13 -0.65
N THR A 124 16.55 0.05 0.29
CA THR A 124 16.68 0.98 1.42
C THR A 124 15.96 0.40 2.63
N GLY A 125 16.34 0.80 3.83
CA GLY A 125 15.66 0.32 5.04
C GLY A 125 14.16 0.64 4.98
N CYS A 126 13.33 -0.39 5.13
CA CYS A 126 11.87 -0.28 5.18
C CYS A 126 11.34 -1.40 6.08
N CYS A 127 10.79 -1.04 7.23
CA CYS A 127 10.31 -2.02 8.20
C CYS A 127 8.78 -2.12 8.26
N PHE A 128 8.05 -1.20 7.64
CA PHE A 128 6.59 -1.21 7.65
C PHE A 128 6.00 -1.00 6.27
N VAL A 129 4.82 -1.57 6.04
CA VAL A 129 3.90 -1.16 4.97
C VAL A 129 2.76 -0.39 5.61
N THR A 130 2.44 0.78 5.08
CA THR A 130 1.33 1.61 5.54
C THR A 130 0.26 1.77 4.48
N VAL A 131 -0.94 2.09 4.89
CA VAL A 131 -2.07 2.42 4.03
C VAL A 131 -3.04 3.34 4.77
N ASP A 132 -3.65 4.28 4.06
CA ASP A 132 -4.85 4.97 4.52
C ASP A 132 -6.07 4.23 3.92
N ALA A 133 -6.57 3.25 4.66
CA ALA A 133 -7.63 2.38 4.19
C ALA A 133 -8.98 3.12 4.21
N LEU A 134 -9.73 3.05 3.10
CA LEU A 134 -11.15 3.41 3.13
C LEU A 134 -11.86 2.57 4.19
N ARG A 135 -12.85 3.14 4.88
CA ARG A 135 -13.56 2.41 5.95
C ARG A 135 -14.16 1.09 5.47
N SER A 136 -14.64 1.04 4.24
CA SER A 136 -15.15 -0.17 3.59
C SER A 136 -14.08 -1.25 3.33
N ALA A 137 -12.80 -0.87 3.30
CA ALA A 137 -11.67 -1.77 3.04
C ALA A 137 -10.90 -2.17 4.31
N VAL A 138 -11.26 -1.65 5.49
CA VAL A 138 -10.54 -1.93 6.75
C VAL A 138 -10.50 -3.43 7.03
N SER A 139 -11.63 -4.14 6.91
CA SER A 139 -11.68 -5.58 7.15
C SER A 139 -10.80 -6.39 6.19
N PHE A 140 -10.65 -5.94 4.95
CA PHE A 140 -9.73 -6.54 3.97
C PHE A 140 -8.28 -6.41 4.44
N TYR A 141 -7.87 -5.23 4.89
CA TYR A 141 -6.51 -5.03 5.40
C TYR A 141 -6.27 -5.77 6.71
N GLU A 142 -7.24 -5.80 7.62
CA GLU A 142 -7.16 -6.58 8.87
C GLU A 142 -6.98 -8.08 8.61
N SER A 143 -7.73 -8.66 7.68
CA SER A 143 -7.59 -10.06 7.28
C SER A 143 -6.23 -10.37 6.63
N ASN A 144 -5.53 -9.35 6.14
CA ASN A 144 -4.16 -9.44 5.62
C ASN A 144 -3.07 -9.05 6.64
N GLY A 145 -3.43 -8.97 7.93
CA GLY A 145 -2.51 -8.76 9.04
C GLY A 145 -2.15 -7.30 9.33
N PHE A 146 -2.80 -6.34 8.66
CA PHE A 146 -2.63 -4.92 9.00
C PHE A 146 -3.36 -4.58 10.30
N LYS A 147 -2.86 -3.57 11.00
CA LYS A 147 -3.42 -3.07 12.25
C LYS A 147 -3.62 -1.56 12.16
N PRO A 148 -4.63 -1.00 12.83
CA PRO A 148 -4.79 0.45 12.93
C PRO A 148 -3.57 1.08 13.62
N LEU A 149 -3.09 2.20 13.06
CA LEU A 149 -1.96 2.96 13.62
C LEU A 149 -2.39 3.79 14.85
N ARG A 150 -3.66 4.19 14.85
CA ARG A 150 -4.29 4.96 15.94
C ARG A 150 -5.77 4.61 16.02
N LYS A 151 -6.39 4.96 17.15
CA LYS A 151 -7.84 4.83 17.29
C LYS A 151 -8.54 5.56 16.15
N ILE A 152 -9.56 4.90 15.60
CA ILE A 152 -10.33 5.43 14.47
C ILE A 152 -11.10 6.66 14.97
N ASN A 153 -10.67 7.82 14.54
CA ASN A 153 -11.41 9.05 14.69
C ASN A 153 -12.26 9.31 13.44
N GLU A 154 -13.03 10.38 13.45
CA GLU A 154 -13.83 10.83 12.33
C GLU A 154 -12.94 11.01 11.08
N GLY A 155 -13.44 10.58 9.93
CA GLY A 155 -12.77 10.66 8.65
C GLY A 155 -13.12 9.49 7.72
N ASP A 156 -12.81 9.63 6.44
CA ASP A 156 -13.15 8.64 5.40
C ASP A 156 -12.15 7.48 5.36
N THR A 157 -10.98 7.65 5.95
CA THR A 157 -9.90 6.67 5.94
C THR A 157 -9.40 6.33 7.34
N VAL A 158 -8.83 5.14 7.46
CA VAL A 158 -8.18 4.62 8.67
C VAL A 158 -6.72 4.36 8.36
N PRO A 159 -5.76 5.06 9.00
CA PRO A 159 -4.34 4.75 8.83
C PRO A 159 -4.03 3.40 9.47
N MET A 160 -3.47 2.49 8.65
CA MET A 160 -3.13 1.14 9.06
C MET A 160 -1.67 0.82 8.71
N TYR A 161 -1.09 -0.16 9.37
CA TYR A 161 0.27 -0.60 9.13
C TYR A 161 0.43 -2.12 9.23
N TYR A 162 1.43 -2.63 8.54
CA TYR A 162 1.92 -4.00 8.66
C TYR A 162 3.42 -3.99 9.02
N ASP A 163 3.81 -4.77 9.99
CA ASP A 163 5.20 -4.92 10.43
C ASP A 163 5.89 -6.01 9.60
N LEU A 164 6.79 -5.60 8.71
CA LEU A 164 7.53 -6.51 7.83
C LEU A 164 8.51 -7.41 8.59
N THR A 165 8.94 -7.01 9.78
CA THR A 165 9.87 -7.81 10.58
C THR A 165 9.26 -9.14 11.06
N GLN A 166 7.94 -9.29 10.98
CA GLN A 166 7.25 -10.54 11.28
C GLN A 166 7.51 -11.65 10.24
N LEU A 167 8.04 -11.29 9.08
CA LEU A 167 8.26 -12.21 7.96
C LEU A 167 9.72 -12.70 7.84
N ILE A 168 10.60 -12.24 8.72
CA ILE A 168 12.03 -12.60 8.74
C ILE A 168 12.36 -13.54 9.87
#